data_8ece06483132a2e00604fa29dd74ac92
#
_entry.id   8ece06483132a2e00604fa29dd74ac92
#
_cell.length_a   1.000
_cell.length_b   1.000
_cell.length_c   1.000
_cell.angle_alpha   90.00
_cell.angle_beta   90.00
_cell.angle_gamma   90.00
#
_symmetry.space_group_name_H-M   'P 1'
#
loop_
_entity.id
_entity.type
_entity.pdbx_description
1 polymer ?
#
loop_
_entity_poly.entity_id
_entity_poly.type
_entity_poly.pdbx_seq_one_letter_code
_entity_poly.pdbx_strand_id
1 'polypeptide(L)'
;MPSIWVCYPGAPYTHRAAVQAARRVLEPLQWSIIDADSKERSDSVDVPTHVDAYLADYDLLPFDILLGSSQRCSSYVIRKALIRKHHLAKILHAYSVKHSLPCNKSPCPRTWTLDIQFADELDELLADDLYDLRDLLEEGDGQAWFILKPGMADQANGIRLFSSVQQLRDIFEEFEDKDDENSSNEDSMNAVLASQLRHFVIQEYV
;
A
#
# COMPACT_ATOMS: atom_id res chain seq x y z
N MET A 1 25.24 26.15 5.02
CA MET A 1 23.80 26.36 4.82
C MET A 1 23.22 25.01 4.41
N PRO A 2 22.28 24.45 5.16
CA PRO A 2 21.73 23.16 4.79
C PRO A 2 20.94 23.26 3.47
N SER A 3 20.89 22.15 2.73
CA SER A 3 20.29 22.09 1.41
C SER A 3 19.33 20.93 1.25
N ILE A 4 18.27 21.15 0.49
CA ILE A 4 17.30 20.11 0.11
C ILE A 4 17.19 20.07 -1.42
N TRP A 5 17.28 18.87 -1.96
CA TRP A 5 17.03 18.61 -3.37
C TRP A 5 15.59 18.14 -3.60
N VAL A 6 14.90 18.76 -4.57
CA VAL A 6 13.51 18.47 -4.88
C VAL A 6 13.40 18.00 -6.33
N CYS A 7 12.87 16.77 -6.54
CA CYS A 7 12.74 16.20 -7.87
C CYS A 7 11.59 15.18 -7.99
N TYR A 8 10.62 15.45 -8.86
CA TYR A 8 9.55 14.54 -9.24
C TYR A 8 9.40 14.52 -10.76
N PRO A 9 10.25 13.77 -11.48
CA PRO A 9 10.21 13.70 -12.93
C PRO A 9 8.90 13.09 -13.42
N GLY A 10 8.36 13.60 -14.52
CA GLY A 10 7.08 13.13 -15.06
C GLY A 10 5.83 13.55 -14.28
N ALA A 11 5.98 14.22 -13.13
CA ALA A 11 4.89 14.69 -12.29
C ALA A 11 4.95 16.24 -12.03
N PRO A 12 4.77 17.07 -13.05
CA PRO A 12 5.04 18.53 -12.98
C PRO A 12 4.17 19.27 -11.95
N TYR A 13 2.96 18.79 -11.68
CA TYR A 13 2.12 19.35 -10.62
C TYR A 13 2.70 19.06 -9.24
N THR A 14 3.04 17.80 -8.96
CA THR A 14 3.65 17.35 -7.69
C THR A 14 4.98 18.07 -7.46
N HIS A 15 5.81 18.15 -8.50
CA HIS A 15 7.10 18.83 -8.43
C HIS A 15 6.94 20.31 -8.01
N ARG A 16 6.09 21.07 -8.70
CA ARG A 16 5.83 22.47 -8.36
C ARG A 16 5.28 22.65 -6.94
N ALA A 17 4.33 21.79 -6.55
CA ALA A 17 3.76 21.84 -5.20
C ALA A 17 4.82 21.53 -4.13
N ALA A 18 5.69 20.56 -4.35
CA ALA A 18 6.79 20.20 -3.47
C ALA A 18 7.82 21.33 -3.33
N VAL A 19 8.24 21.94 -4.45
CA VAL A 19 9.16 23.10 -4.45
C VAL A 19 8.56 24.29 -3.70
N GLN A 20 7.30 24.61 -3.96
CA GLN A 20 6.61 25.71 -3.25
C GLN A 20 6.49 25.44 -1.75
N ALA A 21 6.15 24.21 -1.37
CA ALA A 21 6.08 23.83 0.04
C ALA A 21 7.46 23.90 0.71
N ALA A 22 8.50 23.38 0.06
CA ALA A 22 9.87 23.45 0.56
C ALA A 22 10.33 24.90 0.75
N ARG A 23 10.12 25.78 -0.23
CA ARG A 23 10.44 27.22 -0.12
C ARG A 23 9.71 27.85 1.05
N ARG A 24 8.40 27.68 1.13
CA ARG A 24 7.59 28.29 2.21
C ARG A 24 8.04 27.88 3.61
N VAL A 25 8.47 26.63 3.80
CA VAL A 25 8.80 26.09 5.13
C VAL A 25 10.29 26.25 5.45
N LEU A 26 11.16 26.05 4.48
CA LEU A 26 12.59 25.90 4.72
C LEU A 26 13.41 27.14 4.44
N GLU A 27 13.02 28.01 3.49
CA GLU A 27 13.73 29.29 3.26
C GLU A 27 13.79 30.18 4.50
N PRO A 28 12.71 30.34 5.30
CA PRO A 28 12.79 31.08 6.57
C PRO A 28 13.78 30.47 7.58
N LEU A 29 14.10 29.17 7.45
CA LEU A 29 15.08 28.45 8.26
C LEU A 29 16.48 28.46 7.64
N GLN A 30 16.70 29.29 6.62
CA GLN A 30 17.96 29.43 5.90
C GLN A 30 18.44 28.14 5.20
N TRP A 31 17.51 27.33 4.67
CA TRP A 31 17.82 26.23 3.80
C TRP A 31 17.90 26.66 2.34
N SER A 32 18.84 26.09 1.60
CA SER A 32 18.91 26.23 0.14
C SER A 32 18.03 25.19 -0.53
N ILE A 33 17.18 25.61 -1.47
CA ILE A 33 16.31 24.70 -2.23
C ILE A 33 16.94 24.49 -3.61
N ILE A 34 17.33 23.25 -3.89
CA ILE A 34 17.83 22.83 -5.20
C ILE A 34 16.65 22.24 -5.96
N ASP A 35 16.17 23.01 -6.92
CA ASP A 35 15.02 22.71 -7.76
C ASP A 35 15.52 21.98 -9.01
N ALA A 36 15.31 20.66 -9.11
CA ALA A 36 15.72 19.89 -10.27
C ALA A 36 14.72 20.09 -11.44
N ASP A 37 15.19 19.99 -12.68
CA ASP A 37 14.30 20.11 -13.83
C ASP A 37 13.35 18.93 -13.92
N SER A 38 12.05 19.19 -13.73
CA SER A 38 10.99 18.17 -13.78
C SER A 38 10.70 17.64 -15.18
N LYS A 39 11.33 18.18 -16.23
CA LYS A 39 11.13 17.79 -17.62
C LYS A 39 12.03 16.63 -18.04
N GLU A 40 13.08 16.35 -17.29
CA GLU A 40 13.95 15.22 -17.58
C GLU A 40 13.23 13.90 -17.24
N ARG A 41 13.53 12.85 -18.03
CA ARG A 41 13.09 11.49 -17.67
C ARG A 41 13.89 11.01 -16.46
N SER A 42 13.28 10.15 -15.63
CA SER A 42 13.94 9.65 -14.41
C SER A 42 15.33 9.06 -14.66
N ASP A 43 15.55 8.48 -15.83
CA ASP A 43 16.79 7.79 -16.21
C ASP A 43 17.96 8.76 -16.53
N SER A 44 17.68 10.07 -16.69
CA SER A 44 18.66 11.09 -17.03
C SER A 44 18.92 12.11 -15.89
N VAL A 45 18.24 11.94 -14.75
CA VAL A 45 18.35 12.87 -13.63
C VAL A 45 19.65 12.61 -12.86
N ASP A 46 20.51 13.62 -12.78
CA ASP A 46 21.70 13.57 -11.95
C ASP A 46 21.35 13.84 -10.49
N VAL A 47 21.47 12.81 -9.64
CA VAL A 47 21.12 12.88 -8.23
C VAL A 47 22.32 13.40 -7.42
N PRO A 48 22.22 14.58 -6.78
CA PRO A 48 23.33 15.12 -6.01
C PRO A 48 23.61 14.27 -4.77
N THR A 49 24.90 14.05 -4.48
CA THR A 49 25.33 13.27 -3.31
C THR A 49 25.59 14.13 -2.06
N HIS A 50 25.72 15.45 -2.22
CA HIS A 50 26.13 16.39 -1.17
C HIS A 50 25.01 17.36 -0.78
N VAL A 51 23.85 16.81 -0.41
CA VAL A 51 22.71 17.57 0.13
C VAL A 51 22.31 17.01 1.49
N ASP A 52 21.67 17.84 2.32
CA ASP A 52 21.27 17.43 3.66
C ASP A 52 19.91 16.68 3.66
N ALA A 53 19.10 16.93 2.63
CA ALA A 53 17.80 16.27 2.49
C ALA A 53 17.38 16.07 1.03
N TYR A 54 16.53 15.06 0.81
CA TYR A 54 15.90 14.75 -0.47
C TYR A 54 14.38 14.73 -0.32
N LEU A 55 13.70 15.49 -1.17
CA LEU A 55 12.26 15.47 -1.36
C LEU A 55 12.01 15.07 -2.83
N ALA A 56 11.96 13.79 -3.10
CA ALA A 56 12.00 13.28 -4.46
C ALA A 56 11.17 12.02 -4.65
N ASP A 57 11.01 11.64 -5.92
CA ASP A 57 10.44 10.33 -6.24
C ASP A 57 11.30 9.21 -5.62
N TYR A 58 10.63 8.14 -5.20
CA TYR A 58 11.29 7.02 -4.50
C TYR A 58 12.43 6.41 -5.30
N ASP A 59 12.25 6.27 -6.61
CA ASP A 59 13.23 5.62 -7.47
C ASP A 59 14.50 6.46 -7.72
N LEU A 60 14.46 7.75 -7.34
CA LEU A 60 15.61 8.66 -7.39
C LEU A 60 16.37 8.76 -6.06
N LEU A 61 15.86 8.16 -4.97
CA LEU A 61 16.50 8.28 -3.67
C LEU A 61 17.73 7.39 -3.58
N PRO A 62 18.93 7.95 -3.27
CA PRO A 62 20.18 7.19 -3.21
C PRO A 62 20.31 6.42 -1.88
N PHE A 63 19.50 5.38 -1.70
CA PHE A 63 19.41 4.64 -0.43
C PHE A 63 20.75 4.04 0.02
N ASP A 64 21.63 3.68 -0.89
CA ASP A 64 22.96 3.17 -0.56
C ASP A 64 23.80 4.21 0.21
N ILE A 65 23.65 5.49 -0.14
CA ILE A 65 24.29 6.60 0.55
C ILE A 65 23.57 6.95 1.83
N LEU A 66 22.22 7.00 1.77
CA LEU A 66 21.37 7.41 2.87
C LEU A 66 21.48 6.50 4.11
N LEU A 67 21.63 5.19 3.91
CA LEU A 67 21.70 4.21 5.00
C LEU A 67 22.91 4.40 5.94
N GLY A 68 24.00 5.01 5.44
CA GLY A 68 25.21 5.25 6.21
C GLY A 68 25.42 6.72 6.62
N SER A 69 24.46 7.61 6.34
CA SER A 69 24.61 9.06 6.49
C SER A 69 23.62 9.68 7.47
N SER A 70 23.84 10.96 7.79
CA SER A 70 22.87 11.80 8.53
C SER A 70 21.86 12.50 7.61
N GLN A 71 21.94 12.28 6.32
CA GLN A 71 21.03 12.85 5.33
C GLN A 71 19.59 12.33 5.54
N ARG A 72 18.61 13.14 5.18
CA ARG A 72 17.19 12.82 5.32
C ARG A 72 16.54 12.64 3.96
N CYS A 73 15.51 11.81 3.89
CA CYS A 73 14.74 11.67 2.66
C CYS A 73 13.23 11.56 2.93
N SER A 74 12.45 11.82 1.89
CA SER A 74 10.99 11.84 1.93
C SER A 74 10.34 10.45 1.97
N SER A 75 11.11 9.37 1.90
CA SER A 75 10.55 8.02 1.87
C SER A 75 11.37 7.04 2.70
N TYR A 76 10.73 5.96 3.13
CA TYR A 76 11.39 4.85 3.81
C TYR A 76 12.06 3.91 2.80
N VAL A 77 13.22 3.36 3.16
CA VAL A 77 13.98 2.39 2.35
C VAL A 77 13.10 1.18 1.97
N ILE A 78 12.34 0.66 2.93
CA ILE A 78 11.48 -0.52 2.72
C ILE A 78 10.01 -0.06 2.68
N ARG A 79 9.69 0.90 1.80
CA ARG A 79 8.30 1.42 1.70
C ARG A 79 7.28 0.33 1.35
N LYS A 80 7.69 -0.72 0.59
CA LYS A 80 6.79 -1.82 0.20
C LYS A 80 6.16 -2.51 1.40
N ALA A 81 6.86 -2.57 2.52
CA ALA A 81 6.36 -3.11 3.78
C ALA A 81 5.17 -2.31 4.35
N LEU A 82 5.08 -1.02 4.03
CA LEU A 82 4.02 -0.12 4.51
C LEU A 82 2.90 0.09 3.49
N ILE A 83 3.19 0.06 2.19
CA ILE A 83 2.20 0.32 1.15
C ILE A 83 1.46 -0.94 0.68
N ARG A 84 2.07 -2.13 0.81
CA ARG A 84 1.41 -3.39 0.49
C ARG A 84 0.56 -3.82 1.67
N LYS A 85 -0.77 -3.87 1.47
CA LYS A 85 -1.75 -4.08 2.56
C LYS A 85 -1.46 -5.35 3.37
N HIS A 86 -1.16 -6.48 2.69
CA HIS A 86 -0.85 -7.75 3.35
C HIS A 86 0.50 -7.72 4.11
N HIS A 87 1.51 -7.00 3.61
CA HIS A 87 2.76 -6.81 4.35
C HIS A 87 2.56 -5.93 5.58
N LEU A 88 1.83 -4.82 5.44
CA LEU A 88 1.51 -3.95 6.55
C LEU A 88 0.75 -4.69 7.64
N ALA A 89 -0.27 -5.48 7.28
CA ALA A 89 -1.05 -6.28 8.22
C ALA A 89 -0.15 -7.26 9.01
N LYS A 90 0.73 -8.00 8.31
CA LYS A 90 1.68 -8.92 8.94
C LYS A 90 2.66 -8.21 9.89
N ILE A 91 3.17 -7.05 9.50
CA ILE A 91 4.11 -6.26 10.31
C ILE A 91 3.41 -5.72 11.56
N LEU A 92 2.20 -5.18 11.44
CA LEU A 92 1.43 -4.66 12.57
C LEU A 92 1.03 -5.79 13.53
N HIS A 93 0.65 -6.94 13.01
CA HIS A 93 0.38 -8.13 13.83
C HIS A 93 1.64 -8.55 14.62
N ALA A 94 2.77 -8.73 13.93
CA ALA A 94 4.04 -9.10 14.57
C ALA A 94 4.49 -8.07 15.61
N TYR A 95 4.30 -6.78 15.34
CA TYR A 95 4.55 -5.71 16.28
C TYR A 95 3.68 -5.82 17.54
N SER A 96 2.37 -6.03 17.34
CA SER A 96 1.41 -6.16 18.45
C SER A 96 1.73 -7.36 19.34
N VAL A 97 2.06 -8.51 18.74
CA VAL A 97 2.48 -9.72 19.47
C VAL A 97 3.77 -9.48 20.24
N LYS A 98 4.78 -8.93 19.60
CA LYS A 98 6.09 -8.65 20.23
C LYS A 98 5.99 -7.69 21.42
N HIS A 99 5.09 -6.72 21.36
CA HIS A 99 4.91 -5.72 22.39
C HIS A 99 3.74 -6.02 23.34
N SER A 100 3.13 -7.22 23.22
CA SER A 100 1.99 -7.66 24.04
C SER A 100 0.87 -6.62 24.09
N LEU A 101 0.56 -5.99 22.95
CA LEU A 101 -0.49 -5.00 22.87
C LEU A 101 -1.85 -5.68 22.98
N PRO A 102 -2.74 -5.23 23.88
CA PRO A 102 -4.10 -5.73 23.90
C PRO A 102 -4.84 -5.37 22.59
N CYS A 103 -5.81 -6.19 22.17
CA CYS A 103 -6.54 -6.00 20.92
C CYS A 103 -7.17 -4.60 20.79
N ASN A 104 -7.65 -4.02 21.88
CA ASN A 104 -8.23 -2.66 21.91
C ASN A 104 -7.20 -1.52 21.82
N LYS A 105 -5.89 -1.84 21.84
CA LYS A 105 -4.79 -0.89 21.62
C LYS A 105 -4.03 -1.16 20.33
N SER A 106 -4.55 -2.05 19.49
CA SER A 106 -4.00 -2.23 18.15
C SER A 106 -4.09 -0.92 17.37
N PRO A 107 -3.04 -0.54 16.62
CA PRO A 107 -3.06 0.66 15.78
C PRO A 107 -3.97 0.54 14.55
N CYS A 108 -4.58 -0.63 14.34
CA CYS A 108 -5.48 -0.90 13.22
C CYS A 108 -6.68 -1.76 13.67
N PRO A 109 -7.80 -1.74 12.94
CA PRO A 109 -8.92 -2.67 13.13
C PRO A 109 -8.46 -4.12 13.04
N ARG A 110 -9.26 -5.06 13.55
CA ARG A 110 -8.96 -6.50 13.38
C ARG A 110 -8.77 -6.79 11.90
N THR A 111 -7.72 -7.52 11.60
CA THR A 111 -7.25 -7.70 10.23
C THR A 111 -6.77 -9.13 10.04
N TRP A 112 -7.26 -9.77 9.00
CA TRP A 112 -6.84 -11.10 8.54
C TRP A 112 -6.14 -10.96 7.19
N THR A 113 -5.21 -11.85 6.94
CA THR A 113 -4.54 -11.96 5.64
C THR A 113 -4.79 -13.32 5.08
N LEU A 114 -5.13 -13.40 3.80
CA LEU A 114 -5.30 -14.66 3.10
C LEU A 114 -4.51 -14.65 1.80
N ASP A 115 -4.01 -15.82 1.43
CA ASP A 115 -3.40 -16.12 0.15
C ASP A 115 -4.29 -17.17 -0.50
N ILE A 116 -5.00 -16.79 -1.56
CA ILE A 116 -5.99 -17.62 -2.23
C ILE A 116 -5.81 -17.47 -3.75
N GLN A 117 -5.80 -18.59 -4.44
CA GLN A 117 -5.67 -18.62 -5.89
C GLN A 117 -7.00 -18.95 -6.56
N PHE A 118 -7.80 -19.82 -5.96
CA PHE A 118 -9.09 -20.27 -6.47
C PHE A 118 -10.18 -20.10 -5.40
N ALA A 119 -11.42 -19.82 -5.83
CA ALA A 119 -12.54 -19.57 -4.93
C ALA A 119 -12.86 -20.79 -4.04
N ASP A 120 -12.65 -22.00 -4.53
CA ASP A 120 -12.88 -23.24 -3.80
C ASP A 120 -11.93 -23.45 -2.60
N GLU A 121 -10.77 -22.80 -2.58
CA GLU A 121 -9.85 -22.80 -1.44
C GLU A 121 -10.39 -22.04 -0.21
N LEU A 122 -11.40 -21.17 -0.42
CA LEU A 122 -11.94 -20.33 0.64
C LEU A 122 -12.53 -21.13 1.81
N ASP A 123 -13.20 -22.24 1.53
CA ASP A 123 -13.84 -23.06 2.56
C ASP A 123 -12.81 -23.73 3.46
N GLU A 124 -11.68 -24.15 2.90
CA GLU A 124 -10.57 -24.70 3.68
C GLU A 124 -9.92 -23.61 4.57
N LEU A 125 -9.69 -22.42 4.01
CA LEU A 125 -9.17 -21.29 4.79
C LEU A 125 -10.11 -20.87 5.92
N LEU A 126 -11.42 -20.86 5.69
CA LEU A 126 -12.42 -20.55 6.72
C LEU A 126 -12.53 -21.66 7.79
N ALA A 127 -12.17 -22.88 7.47
CA ALA A 127 -12.15 -23.98 8.44
C ALA A 127 -10.90 -23.96 9.33
N ASP A 128 -9.78 -23.42 8.85
CA ASP A 128 -8.48 -23.40 9.53
C ASP A 128 -8.01 -21.98 9.88
N ASP A 129 -7.30 -21.32 8.99
CA ASP A 129 -6.60 -20.05 9.26
C ASP A 129 -7.55 -18.88 9.58
N LEU A 130 -8.78 -18.92 9.09
CA LEU A 130 -9.78 -17.85 9.23
C LEU A 130 -11.00 -18.29 10.07
N TYR A 131 -10.86 -19.29 10.93
CA TYR A 131 -11.97 -19.84 11.73
C TYR A 131 -12.62 -18.75 12.61
N ASP A 132 -11.81 -17.86 13.17
CA ASP A 132 -12.31 -16.77 14.04
C ASP A 132 -13.05 -15.67 13.25
N LEU A 133 -12.72 -15.45 11.98
CA LEU A 133 -13.49 -14.61 11.06
C LEU A 133 -14.82 -15.27 10.71
N ARG A 134 -14.80 -16.58 10.40
CA ARG A 134 -16.03 -17.33 10.12
C ARG A 134 -17.00 -17.24 11.31
N ASP A 135 -16.51 -17.52 12.52
CA ASP A 135 -17.34 -17.46 13.74
C ASP A 135 -17.96 -16.07 13.92
N LEU A 136 -17.21 -14.99 13.68
CA LEU A 136 -17.75 -13.62 13.71
C LEU A 136 -18.82 -13.35 12.64
N LEU A 137 -18.69 -13.92 11.45
CA LEU A 137 -19.64 -13.77 10.36
C LEU A 137 -20.95 -14.58 10.64
N GLU A 138 -20.82 -15.72 11.32
CA GLU A 138 -21.96 -16.59 11.67
C GLU A 138 -22.71 -16.07 12.91
N GLU A 139 -22.00 -15.56 13.92
CA GLU A 139 -22.58 -15.06 15.17
C GLU A 139 -23.16 -13.64 15.03
N GLY A 140 -22.65 -12.85 14.08
CA GLY A 140 -22.94 -11.42 13.96
C GLY A 140 -24.30 -11.06 13.36
N ASP A 141 -25.15 -12.02 12.98
CA ASP A 141 -26.46 -11.82 12.35
C ASP A 141 -26.46 -10.76 11.21
N GLY A 142 -25.34 -10.63 10.48
CA GLY A 142 -25.16 -9.67 9.39
C GLY A 142 -25.02 -8.20 9.82
N GLN A 143 -24.85 -7.92 11.11
CA GLN A 143 -24.65 -6.55 11.61
C GLN A 143 -23.19 -6.09 11.51
N ALA A 144 -22.23 -7.02 11.63
CA ALA A 144 -20.82 -6.72 11.47
C ALA A 144 -20.45 -6.68 9.98
N TRP A 145 -19.84 -5.59 9.57
CA TRP A 145 -19.34 -5.42 8.20
C TRP A 145 -17.84 -5.60 8.13
N PHE A 146 -17.39 -6.19 7.05
CA PHE A 146 -15.99 -6.40 6.75
C PHE A 146 -15.65 -5.85 5.37
N ILE A 147 -14.39 -5.49 5.18
CA ILE A 147 -13.88 -5.00 3.91
C ILE A 147 -12.76 -5.91 3.41
N LEU A 148 -12.96 -6.47 2.22
CA LEU A 148 -11.95 -7.21 1.47
C LEU A 148 -11.13 -6.24 0.62
N LYS A 149 -9.81 -6.33 0.70
CA LYS A 149 -8.88 -5.47 -0.04
C LYS A 149 -7.81 -6.33 -0.70
N PRO A 150 -7.64 -6.29 -2.02
CA PRO A 150 -6.49 -6.90 -2.66
C PRO A 150 -5.18 -6.30 -2.14
N GLY A 151 -4.20 -7.15 -1.88
CA GLY A 151 -2.93 -6.75 -1.25
C GLY A 151 -2.10 -5.78 -2.07
N MET A 152 -2.22 -5.82 -3.40
CA MET A 152 -1.38 -5.08 -4.34
C MET A 152 -2.15 -4.11 -5.26
N ALA A 153 -3.49 -4.12 -5.23
CA ALA A 153 -4.28 -3.18 -6.05
C ALA A 153 -4.26 -1.76 -5.47
N ASP A 154 -4.37 -0.78 -6.33
CA ASP A 154 -4.49 0.64 -6.04
C ASP A 154 -5.87 1.19 -6.46
N GLN A 155 -6.10 2.49 -6.27
CA GLN A 155 -7.31 3.21 -6.69
C GLN A 155 -8.63 2.53 -6.31
N ALA A 156 -8.65 1.81 -5.18
CA ALA A 156 -9.79 1.04 -4.67
C ALA A 156 -10.22 -0.15 -5.55
N ASN A 157 -9.41 -0.54 -6.54
CA ASN A 157 -9.70 -1.69 -7.40
C ASN A 157 -9.84 -2.97 -6.56
N GLY A 158 -10.90 -3.74 -6.82
CA GLY A 158 -11.17 -5.02 -6.15
C GLY A 158 -11.56 -4.91 -4.68
N ILE A 159 -11.79 -3.71 -4.13
CA ILE A 159 -12.32 -3.56 -2.77
C ILE A 159 -13.79 -3.95 -2.76
N ARG A 160 -14.19 -4.80 -1.79
CA ARG A 160 -15.56 -5.25 -1.58
C ARG A 160 -15.93 -5.19 -0.11
N LEU A 161 -17.21 -4.94 0.16
CA LEU A 161 -17.81 -5.01 1.50
C LEU A 161 -18.66 -6.27 1.60
N PHE A 162 -18.64 -6.91 2.74
CA PHE A 162 -19.45 -8.10 3.01
C PHE A 162 -19.78 -8.22 4.51
N SER A 163 -20.82 -8.97 4.83
CA SER A 163 -21.28 -9.23 6.21
C SER A 163 -21.65 -10.70 6.45
N SER A 164 -21.43 -11.58 5.45
CA SER A 164 -21.68 -13.01 5.58
C SER A 164 -20.68 -13.84 4.80
N VAL A 165 -20.53 -15.11 5.20
CA VAL A 165 -19.69 -16.08 4.48
C VAL A 165 -20.14 -16.24 3.04
N GLN A 166 -21.48 -16.26 2.79
CA GLN A 166 -21.98 -16.40 1.43
C GLN A 166 -21.58 -15.23 0.53
N GLN A 167 -21.69 -13.99 1.02
CA GLN A 167 -21.23 -12.82 0.25
C GLN A 167 -19.74 -12.86 -0.04
N LEU A 168 -18.92 -13.40 0.88
CA LEU A 168 -17.49 -13.55 0.65
C LEU A 168 -17.20 -14.58 -0.46
N ARG A 169 -17.97 -15.71 -0.49
CA ARG A 169 -17.89 -16.69 -1.59
C ARG A 169 -18.28 -16.05 -2.93
N ASP A 170 -19.42 -15.39 -2.98
CA ASP A 170 -19.93 -14.73 -4.19
C ASP A 170 -18.89 -13.74 -4.76
N ILE A 171 -18.14 -13.04 -3.89
CA ILE A 171 -17.07 -12.11 -4.30
C ILE A 171 -15.90 -12.84 -4.98
N PHE A 172 -15.46 -13.98 -4.45
CA PHE A 172 -14.36 -14.73 -5.05
C PHE A 172 -14.79 -15.43 -6.35
N GLU A 173 -16.01 -15.95 -6.43
CA GLU A 173 -16.60 -16.47 -7.67
C GLU A 173 -16.67 -15.36 -8.75
N GLU A 174 -17.13 -14.14 -8.39
CA GLU A 174 -17.12 -12.99 -9.31
C GLU A 174 -15.71 -12.63 -9.81
N PHE A 175 -14.68 -12.82 -9.00
CA PHE A 175 -13.31 -12.56 -9.43
C PHE A 175 -12.82 -13.59 -10.44
N GLU A 176 -13.17 -14.87 -10.30
CA GLU A 176 -12.83 -15.94 -11.26
C GLU A 176 -13.54 -15.76 -12.61
N ASP A 177 -14.85 -15.50 -12.60
CA ASP A 177 -15.64 -15.30 -13.82
C ASP A 177 -15.08 -14.15 -14.69
N LYS A 178 -14.63 -13.08 -14.07
CA LYS A 178 -14.03 -11.94 -14.79
C LYS A 178 -12.67 -12.23 -15.41
N ASP A 179 -11.91 -13.15 -14.87
CA ASP A 179 -10.65 -13.58 -15.49
C ASP A 179 -10.88 -14.35 -16.78
N ASP A 180 -11.89 -15.21 -16.83
CA ASP A 180 -12.24 -15.97 -18.01
C ASP A 180 -12.76 -15.07 -19.16
N GLU A 181 -13.52 -14.03 -18.85
CA GLU A 181 -14.01 -13.06 -19.83
C GLU A 181 -12.92 -12.12 -20.37
N ASN A 182 -11.97 -11.69 -19.51
CA ASN A 182 -10.90 -10.76 -19.90
C ASN A 182 -9.75 -11.40 -20.69
N SER A 183 -9.61 -12.71 -20.66
CA SER A 183 -8.61 -13.42 -21.49
C SER A 183 -8.89 -13.29 -22.99
N SER A 184 -10.04 -12.76 -23.38
CA SER A 184 -10.46 -12.59 -24.79
C SER A 184 -10.45 -11.14 -25.31
N ASN A 185 -10.16 -10.12 -24.48
CA ASN A 185 -10.17 -8.70 -24.87
C ASN A 185 -8.89 -7.96 -24.47
N GLU A 186 -8.05 -7.61 -25.47
CA GLU A 186 -6.79 -6.86 -25.29
C GLU A 186 -6.95 -5.39 -24.83
N ASP A 187 -8.18 -4.86 -24.67
CA ASP A 187 -8.43 -3.43 -24.47
C ASP A 187 -8.64 -2.98 -23.01
N SER A 188 -8.54 -3.86 -22.02
CA SER A 188 -8.74 -3.45 -20.63
C SER A 188 -7.42 -3.20 -19.88
N MET A 189 -6.73 -2.11 -20.17
CA MET A 189 -5.51 -1.66 -19.46
C MET A 189 -5.72 -1.36 -17.96
N ASN A 190 -6.92 -1.51 -17.41
CA ASN A 190 -7.25 -1.22 -16.01
C ASN A 190 -7.90 -2.38 -15.22
N ALA A 191 -8.16 -3.51 -15.85
CA ALA A 191 -8.61 -4.69 -15.13
C ALA A 191 -7.37 -5.37 -14.53
N VAL A 192 -7.17 -5.22 -13.23
CA VAL A 192 -6.22 -6.07 -12.51
C VAL A 192 -6.80 -7.47 -12.59
N LEU A 193 -6.16 -8.34 -13.38
CA LEU A 193 -6.57 -9.75 -13.52
C LEU A 193 -6.58 -10.37 -12.13
N ALA A 194 -7.69 -10.97 -11.71
CA ALA A 194 -7.82 -11.59 -10.40
C ALA A 194 -6.81 -12.73 -10.23
N SER A 195 -6.41 -13.41 -11.31
CA SER A 195 -5.31 -14.36 -11.36
C SER A 195 -3.95 -13.81 -10.85
N GLN A 196 -3.79 -12.49 -10.82
CA GLN A 196 -2.61 -11.81 -10.26
C GLN A 196 -2.80 -11.40 -8.79
N LEU A 197 -4.03 -11.52 -8.27
CA LEU A 197 -4.39 -11.10 -6.93
C LEU A 197 -4.44 -12.32 -5.99
N ARG A 198 -3.30 -12.83 -5.57
CA ARG A 198 -3.24 -13.96 -4.61
C ARG A 198 -3.43 -13.52 -3.17
N HIS A 199 -2.93 -12.32 -2.83
CA HIS A 199 -2.90 -11.86 -1.45
C HIS A 199 -4.03 -10.86 -1.20
N PHE A 200 -4.85 -11.14 -0.23
CA PHE A 200 -5.92 -10.26 0.22
C PHE A 200 -5.77 -9.92 1.70
N VAL A 201 -6.44 -8.86 2.09
CA VAL A 201 -6.62 -8.44 3.48
C VAL A 201 -8.11 -8.28 3.73
N ILE A 202 -8.60 -8.93 4.77
CA ILE A 202 -9.94 -8.72 5.32
C ILE A 202 -9.77 -7.88 6.59
N GLN A 203 -10.63 -6.89 6.77
CA GLN A 203 -10.55 -5.98 7.89
C GLN A 203 -11.95 -5.63 8.39
N GLU A 204 -12.13 -5.52 9.71
CA GLU A 204 -13.37 -4.97 10.28
C GLU A 204 -13.63 -3.59 9.70
N TYR A 205 -14.85 -3.34 9.25
CA TYR A 205 -15.30 -2.04 8.77
C TYR A 205 -15.79 -1.19 9.94
N VAL A 206 -15.14 -0.04 10.14
CA VAL A 206 -15.36 0.86 11.28
C VAL A 206 -16.04 2.14 10.85
#